data_20f811d75a83d4b61a5f4b36b2d15f07
#
_entry.id   20f811d75a83d4b61a5f4b36b2d15f07
#
_cell.length_a   1.000
_cell.length_b   1.000
_cell.length_c   1.000
_cell.angle_alpha   90.00
_cell.angle_beta   90.00
_cell.angle_gamma   90.00
#
_symmetry.space_group_name_H-M   'P 1'
#
loop_
_entity.id
_entity.type
_entity.pdbx_description
1 polymer ?
#
loop_
_entity_poly.entity_id
_entity_poly.type
_entity_poly.pdbx_seq_one_letter_code
_entity_poly.pdbx_strand_id
1 'polypeptide(L)'
;ELLLGNMGMAGGGVNALRGHSNIQGYTDLGLLSTNLPGYMPLPSEKQVDYQSYISQITPAALGVNEVNYWQNTPKFFVSMMKSFWGDAATAENSWGYDWLPKWDRLYDVMTQAELMAQGKINGYVVQGFNPLAAFPDKNKSARALAKLKYLVVIDPLVTESSNFWQNHGEMNDVRPADIQTEVFRLPSSCFAEENGSIANSGRWLQWHWAAAEPPGEALHDGKILGRLFMRLRDLYRQEGGANPAPVLNMSWDYHDPLDPQPEEVAREANGKALRDIVDEQGRVVVKKGQQLSSFAQLKDDGSTSSYCWVYCGCWTEQGNQMANRDNSDPYGLGCTPGWAWSWPANRRILYNRASADPAGKPWDPQRSLLNWDGKRWTGMDVADYSQAAPNTNVGPFIMNPEGVARLFSLDKLNDGPFPEHYEPVESPIGTNPLHPKVVSSPVARIYHDDLANMGKADEFPYVATTYSITELFRHWTKHARL
;
A
#
# COMPACT_ATOMS: atom_id res chain seq x y z
N GLU A 1 -14.04 -9.12 18.22
CA GLU A 1 -14.94 -8.08 17.72
C GLU A 1 -16.32 -8.65 17.37
N LEU A 2 -16.40 -9.66 16.52
CA LEU A 2 -17.68 -10.26 16.09
C LEU A 2 -18.48 -10.84 17.26
N LEU A 3 -17.85 -11.65 18.12
CA LEU A 3 -18.48 -12.25 19.29
C LEU A 3 -18.93 -11.23 20.35
N LEU A 4 -18.29 -10.07 20.38
CA LEU A 4 -18.61 -8.99 21.32
C LEU A 4 -19.62 -7.98 20.75
N GLY A 5 -20.04 -8.13 19.49
CA GLY A 5 -20.99 -7.22 18.84
C GLY A 5 -20.46 -5.82 18.60
N ASN A 6 -19.14 -5.63 18.49
CA ASN A 6 -18.51 -4.31 18.31
C ASN A 6 -18.29 -3.94 16.84
N MET A 7 -18.65 -4.79 15.90
CA MET A 7 -18.49 -4.50 14.47
C MET A 7 -19.34 -3.31 14.06
N GLY A 8 -18.71 -2.32 13.39
CA GLY A 8 -19.39 -1.11 12.93
C GLY A 8 -19.81 -0.14 14.04
N MET A 9 -19.40 -0.36 15.26
CA MET A 9 -19.70 0.49 16.42
C MET A 9 -18.60 1.53 16.66
N ALA A 10 -18.98 2.68 17.18
CA ALA A 10 -18.01 3.65 17.67
C ALA A 10 -17.16 3.06 18.80
N GLY A 11 -15.83 3.19 18.68
CA GLY A 11 -14.87 2.62 19.62
C GLY A 11 -14.68 1.09 19.50
N GLY A 12 -15.37 0.45 18.57
CA GLY A 12 -15.17 -0.96 18.22
C GLY A 12 -14.31 -1.13 16.96
N GLY A 13 -14.04 -2.38 16.59
CA GLY A 13 -13.32 -2.74 15.39
C GLY A 13 -11.93 -3.32 15.65
N VAL A 14 -11.27 -3.71 14.57
CA VAL A 14 -9.88 -4.17 14.57
C VAL A 14 -9.02 -3.14 13.85
N ASN A 15 -8.04 -2.58 14.54
CA ASN A 15 -7.11 -1.62 14.00
C ASN A 15 -5.68 -2.14 14.11
N ALA A 16 -5.08 -2.48 12.98
CA ALA A 16 -3.68 -2.88 12.93
C ALA A 16 -2.79 -1.62 13.05
N LEU A 17 -2.12 -1.47 14.16
CA LEU A 17 -1.12 -0.40 14.35
C LEU A 17 0.12 -0.69 13.50
N ARG A 18 0.31 0.12 12.47
CA ARG A 18 1.44 -0.03 11.54
C ARG A 18 2.73 0.48 12.17
N GLY A 19 3.88 -0.10 11.76
CA GLY A 19 5.18 0.23 12.33
C GLY A 19 5.79 1.51 11.78
N HIS A 20 5.75 1.70 10.47
CA HIS A 20 6.33 2.88 9.81
C HIS A 20 5.32 4.00 9.66
N SER A 21 5.81 5.25 9.67
CA SER A 21 5.04 6.41 9.24
C SER A 21 4.58 6.20 7.80
N ASN A 22 3.34 6.55 7.51
CA ASN A 22 2.73 6.46 6.18
C ASN A 22 2.76 5.05 5.52
N ILE A 23 3.02 3.97 6.25
CA ILE A 23 2.98 2.62 5.66
C ILE A 23 1.60 2.28 5.11
N GLN A 24 0.53 2.83 5.69
CA GLN A 24 -0.82 2.70 5.16
C GLN A 24 -0.91 3.34 3.77
N GLY A 25 -0.41 4.57 3.59
CA GLY A 25 -0.39 5.26 2.30
C GLY A 25 0.45 4.52 1.26
N TYR A 26 1.63 4.05 1.62
CA TYR A 26 2.46 3.23 0.72
C TYR A 26 1.75 1.96 0.28
N THR A 27 1.04 1.29 1.19
CA THR A 27 0.26 0.09 0.85
C THR A 27 -0.90 0.44 -0.08
N ASP A 28 -1.62 1.54 0.18
CA ASP A 28 -2.72 2.03 -0.65
C ASP A 28 -2.28 2.29 -2.09
N LEU A 29 -1.08 2.83 -2.27
CA LEU A 29 -0.49 3.17 -3.57
C LEU A 29 0.21 2.00 -4.27
N GLY A 30 0.11 0.79 -3.73
CA GLY A 30 0.63 -0.42 -4.37
C GLY A 30 2.13 -0.62 -4.24
N LEU A 31 2.79 -0.06 -3.22
CA LEU A 31 4.22 -0.24 -2.99
C LEU A 31 4.59 -1.58 -2.31
N LEU A 32 3.64 -2.49 -2.15
CA LEU A 32 3.92 -3.90 -1.89
C LEU A 32 4.12 -4.64 -3.21
N SER A 33 5.08 -5.56 -3.24
CA SER A 33 5.50 -6.28 -4.47
C SER A 33 4.40 -7.08 -5.17
N THR A 34 3.30 -7.34 -4.49
CA THR A 34 2.18 -8.15 -5.01
C THR A 34 0.94 -7.33 -5.37
N ASN A 35 0.98 -6.01 -5.19
CA ASN A 35 -0.18 -5.15 -5.35
C ASN A 35 0.04 -4.05 -6.39
N LEU A 36 -1.04 -3.75 -7.09
CA LEU A 36 -1.26 -2.49 -7.80
C LEU A 36 -1.93 -1.47 -6.85
N PRO A 37 -1.95 -0.18 -7.19
CA PRO A 37 -2.67 0.84 -6.43
C PRO A 37 -4.10 0.43 -6.10
N GLY A 38 -4.55 0.76 -4.87
CA GLY A 38 -5.90 0.44 -4.43
C GLY A 38 -6.13 -1.04 -4.14
N TYR A 39 -5.09 -1.78 -3.76
CA TYR A 39 -5.14 -3.20 -3.37
C TYR A 39 -5.54 -4.18 -4.47
N MET A 40 -5.52 -3.78 -5.72
CA MET A 40 -5.68 -4.73 -6.81
C MET A 40 -4.44 -5.64 -6.87
N PRO A 41 -4.59 -6.96 -7.05
CA PRO A 41 -3.44 -7.84 -7.17
C PRO A 41 -2.60 -7.48 -8.41
N LEU A 42 -1.27 -7.47 -8.28
CA LEU A 42 -0.39 -7.40 -9.43
C LEU A 42 -0.58 -8.67 -10.28
N PRO A 43 -0.72 -8.59 -11.61
CA PRO A 43 -0.86 -9.78 -12.43
C PRO A 43 0.36 -10.70 -12.34
N SER A 44 0.12 -11.99 -12.37
CA SER A 44 1.16 -13.01 -12.50
C SER A 44 1.35 -13.44 -13.96
N GLU A 45 2.45 -14.11 -14.26
CA GLU A 45 2.72 -14.68 -15.59
C GLU A 45 1.67 -15.69 -16.07
N LYS A 46 0.89 -16.25 -15.12
CA LYS A 46 -0.21 -17.19 -15.42
C LYS A 46 -1.45 -16.49 -15.98
N GLN A 47 -1.59 -15.20 -15.74
CA GLN A 47 -2.68 -14.37 -16.24
C GLN A 47 -2.26 -13.73 -17.56
N VAL A 48 -2.33 -14.53 -18.61
CA VAL A 48 -1.74 -14.23 -19.93
C VAL A 48 -2.39 -13.04 -20.64
N ASP A 49 -3.64 -12.69 -20.29
CA ASP A 49 -4.39 -11.60 -20.88
C ASP A 49 -5.27 -10.86 -19.85
N TYR A 50 -5.75 -9.70 -20.24
CA TYR A 50 -6.63 -8.86 -19.43
C TYR A 50 -7.89 -9.59 -18.99
N GLN A 51 -8.53 -10.36 -19.88
CA GLN A 51 -9.80 -11.02 -19.58
C GLN A 51 -9.62 -12.11 -18.51
N SER A 52 -8.55 -12.89 -18.60
CA SER A 52 -8.21 -13.90 -17.59
C SER A 52 -7.89 -13.25 -16.24
N TYR A 53 -7.18 -12.12 -16.24
CA TYR A 53 -6.87 -11.38 -15.03
C TYR A 53 -8.13 -10.79 -14.38
N ILE A 54 -8.90 -9.98 -15.12
CA ILE A 54 -10.02 -9.25 -14.54
C ILE A 54 -11.15 -10.16 -14.05
N SER A 55 -11.43 -11.27 -14.76
CA SER A 55 -12.44 -12.24 -14.32
C SER A 55 -12.04 -12.97 -13.05
N GLN A 56 -10.76 -13.18 -12.83
CA GLN A 56 -10.26 -13.86 -11.63
C GLN A 56 -10.30 -12.97 -10.38
N ILE A 57 -10.07 -11.66 -10.54
CA ILE A 57 -9.99 -10.72 -9.40
C ILE A 57 -11.31 -9.98 -9.15
N THR A 58 -12.30 -10.13 -10.01
CA THR A 58 -13.62 -9.52 -9.83
C THR A 58 -14.58 -10.55 -9.24
N PRO A 59 -15.04 -10.40 -7.98
CA PRO A 59 -15.96 -11.34 -7.40
C PRO A 59 -17.31 -11.33 -8.13
N ALA A 60 -17.86 -12.50 -8.35
CA ALA A 60 -19.23 -12.64 -8.83
C ALA A 60 -20.22 -12.18 -7.76
N ALA A 61 -21.33 -11.58 -8.18
CA ALA A 61 -22.44 -11.32 -7.28
C ALA A 61 -23.09 -12.65 -6.88
N LEU A 62 -23.33 -12.88 -5.58
CA LEU A 62 -24.03 -14.05 -5.08
C LEU A 62 -25.56 -13.84 -5.10
N GLY A 63 -26.02 -12.61 -5.23
CA GLY A 63 -27.42 -12.23 -5.29
C GLY A 63 -27.64 -10.87 -5.96
N VAL A 64 -28.87 -10.57 -6.32
CA VAL A 64 -29.24 -9.35 -7.06
C VAL A 64 -29.04 -8.04 -6.27
N ASN A 65 -28.95 -8.16 -4.95
CA ASN A 65 -28.90 -7.00 -4.04
C ASN A 65 -27.57 -6.90 -3.27
N GLU A 66 -26.55 -7.60 -3.72
CA GLU A 66 -25.24 -7.53 -3.09
C GLU A 66 -24.52 -6.22 -3.37
N VAL A 67 -23.83 -5.75 -2.34
CA VAL A 67 -22.95 -4.58 -2.42
C VAL A 67 -21.55 -4.99 -2.02
N ASN A 68 -20.63 -4.92 -2.99
CA ASN A 68 -19.23 -5.24 -2.80
C ASN A 68 -18.39 -4.28 -3.65
N TYR A 69 -17.46 -3.56 -3.03
CA TYR A 69 -16.57 -2.63 -3.75
C TYR A 69 -15.80 -3.32 -4.88
N TRP A 70 -15.37 -4.56 -4.67
CA TRP A 70 -14.57 -5.30 -5.65
C TRP A 70 -15.33 -5.73 -6.89
N GLN A 71 -16.66 -5.66 -6.90
CA GLN A 71 -17.45 -5.81 -8.12
C GLN A 71 -17.19 -4.69 -9.13
N ASN A 72 -16.61 -3.58 -8.67
CA ASN A 72 -16.19 -2.47 -9.51
C ASN A 72 -14.71 -2.58 -9.96
N THR A 73 -14.05 -3.70 -9.74
CA THR A 73 -12.64 -3.90 -10.14
C THR A 73 -12.35 -3.51 -11.58
N PRO A 74 -13.20 -3.82 -12.60
CA PRO A 74 -12.97 -3.36 -13.96
C PRO A 74 -12.89 -1.84 -14.09
N LYS A 75 -13.74 -1.10 -13.36
CA LYS A 75 -13.75 0.37 -13.35
C LYS A 75 -12.49 0.92 -12.69
N PHE A 76 -12.05 0.30 -11.59
CA PHE A 76 -10.82 0.69 -10.89
C PHE A 76 -9.60 0.45 -11.77
N PHE A 77 -9.53 -0.73 -12.38
CA PHE A 77 -8.43 -1.10 -13.25
C PHE A 77 -8.34 -0.18 -14.47
N VAL A 78 -9.41 -0.03 -15.24
CA VAL A 78 -9.40 0.79 -16.46
C VAL A 78 -9.06 2.25 -16.14
N SER A 79 -9.62 2.81 -15.05
CA SER A 79 -9.31 4.18 -14.65
C SER A 79 -7.86 4.35 -14.23
N MET A 80 -7.26 3.35 -13.56
CA MET A 80 -5.83 3.34 -13.22
C MET A 80 -4.97 3.28 -14.48
N MET A 81 -5.29 2.41 -15.43
CA MET A 81 -4.56 2.31 -16.69
C MET A 81 -4.64 3.59 -17.53
N LYS A 82 -5.79 4.28 -17.48
CA LYS A 82 -5.96 5.62 -18.06
C LYS A 82 -5.15 6.69 -17.35
N SER A 83 -4.89 6.56 -16.05
CA SER A 83 -3.95 7.43 -15.35
C SER A 83 -2.52 7.15 -15.80
N PHE A 84 -2.13 5.89 -15.92
CA PHE A 84 -0.76 5.52 -16.31
C PHE A 84 -0.43 5.86 -17.76
N TRP A 85 -1.32 5.59 -18.71
CA TRP A 85 -1.02 5.65 -20.13
C TRP A 85 -1.97 6.53 -20.97
N GLY A 86 -2.82 7.30 -20.32
CA GLY A 86 -3.64 8.30 -21.00
C GLY A 86 -4.38 7.76 -22.23
N ASP A 87 -4.22 8.44 -23.37
CA ASP A 87 -4.86 8.04 -24.62
C ASP A 87 -4.26 6.78 -25.25
N ALA A 88 -3.05 6.39 -24.85
CA ALA A 88 -2.44 5.14 -25.33
C ALA A 88 -3.08 3.89 -24.75
N ALA A 89 -3.74 3.96 -23.58
CA ALA A 89 -4.53 2.87 -23.02
C ALA A 89 -5.92 2.85 -23.67
N THR A 90 -6.20 1.87 -24.52
CA THR A 90 -7.46 1.74 -25.26
C THR A 90 -8.07 0.35 -25.08
N ALA A 91 -9.35 0.18 -25.43
CA ALA A 91 -10.00 -1.11 -25.37
C ALA A 91 -9.34 -2.14 -26.31
N GLU A 92 -8.84 -1.68 -27.46
CA GLU A 92 -8.20 -2.52 -28.49
C GLU A 92 -6.89 -3.14 -28.01
N ASN A 93 -6.14 -2.45 -27.13
CA ASN A 93 -4.92 -2.99 -26.52
C ASN A 93 -5.13 -3.46 -25.08
N SER A 94 -6.38 -3.78 -24.72
CA SER A 94 -6.73 -4.24 -23.36
C SER A 94 -6.28 -3.25 -22.28
N TRP A 95 -6.40 -1.96 -22.57
CA TRP A 95 -6.02 -0.86 -21.70
C TRP A 95 -4.53 -0.81 -21.34
N GLY A 96 -3.67 -1.42 -22.18
CA GLY A 96 -2.24 -1.53 -21.92
C GLY A 96 -1.88 -2.62 -20.91
N TYR A 97 -2.72 -3.63 -20.73
CA TYR A 97 -2.48 -4.73 -19.78
C TYR A 97 -1.12 -5.38 -19.95
N ASP A 98 -0.66 -5.55 -21.18
CA ASP A 98 0.65 -6.15 -21.48
C ASP A 98 1.85 -5.28 -21.12
N TRP A 99 1.60 -4.01 -20.78
CA TRP A 99 2.63 -3.09 -20.30
C TRP A 99 2.87 -3.19 -18.80
N LEU A 100 1.97 -3.85 -18.05
CA LEU A 100 2.18 -4.10 -16.63
C LEU A 100 3.23 -5.19 -16.41
N PRO A 101 4.06 -5.04 -15.38
CA PRO A 101 4.93 -6.13 -14.94
C PRO A 101 4.06 -7.31 -14.47
N LYS A 102 4.57 -8.52 -14.70
CA LYS A 102 3.93 -9.75 -14.24
C LYS A 102 4.93 -10.51 -13.37
N TRP A 103 4.48 -10.98 -12.22
CA TRP A 103 5.35 -11.69 -11.30
C TRP A 103 5.34 -13.20 -11.55
N ASP A 104 6.52 -13.82 -11.42
CA ASP A 104 6.72 -15.27 -11.53
C ASP A 104 6.83 -15.94 -10.16
N ARG A 105 7.17 -15.16 -9.14
CA ARG A 105 7.37 -15.60 -7.75
C ARG A 105 7.18 -14.45 -6.78
N LEU A 106 7.09 -14.76 -5.49
CA LEU A 106 7.09 -13.75 -4.44
C LEU A 106 8.48 -13.14 -4.27
N TYR A 107 8.57 -11.81 -4.41
CA TYR A 107 9.79 -11.02 -4.23
C TYR A 107 9.82 -10.35 -2.86
N ASP A 108 9.80 -11.14 -1.80
CA ASP A 108 10.02 -10.63 -0.45
C ASP A 108 11.50 -10.31 -0.19
N VAL A 109 11.79 -9.72 0.97
CA VAL A 109 13.15 -9.28 1.33
C VAL A 109 14.16 -10.42 1.33
N MET A 110 13.76 -11.63 1.71
CA MET A 110 14.64 -12.81 1.70
C MET A 110 14.98 -13.23 0.27
N THR A 111 13.97 -13.28 -0.59
CA THR A 111 14.14 -13.59 -2.01
C THR A 111 14.99 -12.54 -2.73
N GLN A 112 14.79 -11.25 -2.42
CA GLN A 112 15.61 -10.17 -2.99
C GLN A 112 17.07 -10.30 -2.58
N ALA A 113 17.35 -10.50 -1.30
CA ALA A 113 18.71 -10.69 -0.80
C ALA A 113 19.39 -11.89 -1.44
N GLU A 114 18.67 -13.01 -1.59
CA GLU A 114 19.16 -14.22 -2.25
C GLU A 114 19.50 -13.99 -3.73
N LEU A 115 18.61 -13.34 -4.49
CA LEU A 115 18.83 -13.05 -5.90
C LEU A 115 19.98 -12.07 -6.13
N MET A 116 20.15 -11.08 -5.25
CA MET A 116 21.32 -10.19 -5.28
C MET A 116 22.60 -10.98 -5.00
N ALA A 117 22.62 -11.81 -3.96
CA ALA A 117 23.79 -12.64 -3.61
C ALA A 117 24.19 -13.59 -4.75
N GLN A 118 23.21 -14.10 -5.51
CA GLN A 118 23.42 -14.92 -6.71
C GLN A 118 23.84 -14.09 -7.95
N GLY A 119 23.93 -12.77 -7.86
CA GLY A 119 24.27 -11.90 -8.99
C GLY A 119 23.18 -11.84 -10.07
N LYS A 120 21.94 -12.19 -9.76
CA LYS A 120 20.80 -12.14 -10.68
C LYS A 120 20.13 -10.78 -10.77
N ILE A 121 20.45 -9.88 -9.84
CA ILE A 121 20.01 -8.49 -9.83
C ILE A 121 21.21 -7.61 -10.14
N ASN A 122 21.12 -6.77 -11.15
CA ASN A 122 22.21 -5.86 -11.55
C ASN A 122 22.15 -4.51 -10.84
N GLY A 123 20.96 -3.98 -10.62
CA GLY A 123 20.75 -2.67 -9.99
C GLY A 123 19.69 -2.74 -8.90
N TYR A 124 19.90 -1.96 -7.86
CA TYR A 124 18.94 -1.85 -6.75
C TYR A 124 18.74 -0.38 -6.41
N VAL A 125 17.49 0.06 -6.39
CA VAL A 125 17.11 1.41 -5.98
C VAL A 125 16.51 1.32 -4.59
N VAL A 126 17.06 2.05 -3.66
CA VAL A 126 16.62 2.11 -2.26
C VAL A 126 16.16 3.54 -1.97
N GLN A 127 14.92 3.68 -1.53
CA GLN A 127 14.35 4.98 -1.20
C GLN A 127 13.79 4.96 0.22
N GLY A 128 14.32 5.82 1.09
CA GLY A 128 13.89 5.96 2.48
C GLY A 128 13.98 4.66 3.29
N PHE A 129 14.94 3.78 2.99
CA PHE A 129 15.08 2.48 3.60
C PHE A 129 16.55 2.09 3.76
N ASN A 130 16.86 1.32 4.81
CA ASN A 130 18.20 0.86 5.09
C ASN A 130 18.26 -0.68 5.12
N PRO A 131 18.40 -1.36 3.95
CA PRO A 131 18.39 -2.81 3.87
C PRO A 131 19.50 -3.47 4.72
N LEU A 132 20.69 -2.87 4.83
CA LEU A 132 21.77 -3.43 5.61
C LEU A 132 21.45 -3.50 7.11
N ALA A 133 20.65 -2.55 7.62
CA ALA A 133 20.20 -2.57 9.01
C ALA A 133 18.91 -3.36 9.23
N ALA A 134 18.07 -3.49 8.18
CA ALA A 134 16.71 -4.02 8.30
C ALA A 134 16.57 -5.49 7.87
N PHE A 135 17.35 -5.93 6.89
CA PHE A 135 17.29 -7.32 6.44
C PHE A 135 17.91 -8.25 7.50
N PRO A 136 17.39 -9.47 7.63
CA PRO A 136 18.07 -10.49 8.42
C PRO A 136 19.39 -10.87 7.75
N ASP A 137 20.35 -11.36 8.54
CA ASP A 137 21.71 -11.71 8.11
C ASP A 137 22.47 -10.53 7.44
N LYS A 138 23.08 -9.70 8.29
CA LYS A 138 23.84 -8.54 7.86
C LYS A 138 25.00 -8.89 6.91
N ASN A 139 25.70 -10.01 7.15
CA ASN A 139 26.79 -10.45 6.30
C ASN A 139 26.28 -10.83 4.89
N LYS A 140 25.19 -11.57 4.80
CA LYS A 140 24.54 -11.89 3.52
C LYS A 140 24.08 -10.64 2.80
N SER A 141 23.47 -9.71 3.52
CA SER A 141 23.01 -8.43 2.96
C SER A 141 24.18 -7.61 2.40
N ALA A 142 25.28 -7.51 3.11
CA ALA A 142 26.49 -6.83 2.64
C ALA A 142 27.09 -7.50 1.40
N ARG A 143 27.21 -8.84 1.42
CA ARG A 143 27.66 -9.61 0.24
C ARG A 143 26.73 -9.45 -0.95
N ALA A 144 25.43 -9.41 -0.71
CA ALA A 144 24.42 -9.20 -1.75
C ALA A 144 24.56 -7.83 -2.41
N LEU A 145 24.71 -6.76 -1.61
CA LEU A 145 24.97 -5.40 -2.12
C LEU A 145 26.27 -5.33 -2.91
N ALA A 146 27.32 -6.05 -2.48
CA ALA A 146 28.61 -6.11 -3.17
C ALA A 146 28.57 -6.85 -4.52
N LYS A 147 27.51 -7.57 -4.84
CA LYS A 147 27.28 -8.26 -6.13
C LYS A 147 26.56 -7.40 -7.16
N LEU A 148 25.99 -6.28 -6.75
CA LEU A 148 25.31 -5.38 -7.64
C LEU A 148 26.31 -4.68 -8.57
N LYS A 149 25.86 -4.29 -9.75
CA LYS A 149 26.58 -3.30 -10.60
C LYS A 149 26.29 -1.88 -10.11
N TYR A 150 25.04 -1.60 -9.76
CA TYR A 150 24.59 -0.26 -9.37
C TYR A 150 23.74 -0.34 -8.11
N LEU A 151 24.02 0.55 -7.18
CA LEU A 151 23.17 0.81 -6.01
C LEU A 151 22.81 2.29 -5.99
N VAL A 152 21.53 2.60 -6.08
CA VAL A 152 21.02 3.99 -5.98
C VAL A 152 20.31 4.13 -4.64
N VAL A 153 20.78 5.06 -3.82
CA VAL A 153 20.19 5.35 -2.51
C VAL A 153 19.61 6.76 -2.52
N ILE A 154 18.30 6.86 -2.35
CA ILE A 154 17.55 8.12 -2.23
C ILE A 154 17.13 8.23 -0.76
N ASP A 155 17.80 9.07 -0.01
CA ASP A 155 17.61 9.16 1.44
C ASP A 155 18.06 10.53 1.97
N PRO A 156 17.35 11.12 2.94
CA PRO A 156 17.79 12.35 3.61
C PRO A 156 19.02 12.13 4.50
N LEU A 157 19.33 10.89 4.85
CA LEU A 157 20.43 10.55 5.75
C LEU A 157 21.45 9.64 5.06
N VAL A 158 22.69 9.74 5.52
CA VAL A 158 23.73 8.75 5.18
C VAL A 158 23.55 7.53 6.06
N THR A 159 23.08 6.44 5.45
CA THR A 159 22.80 5.17 6.12
C THR A 159 23.92 4.15 5.86
N GLU A 160 23.95 3.06 6.64
CA GLU A 160 24.91 1.98 6.45
C GLU A 160 24.82 1.36 5.05
N SER A 161 23.63 1.31 4.46
CA SER A 161 23.47 0.82 3.09
C SER A 161 24.10 1.75 2.07
N SER A 162 24.11 3.06 2.32
CA SER A 162 24.66 4.06 1.41
C SER A 162 26.20 4.10 1.39
N ASN A 163 26.83 3.43 2.35
CA ASN A 163 28.27 3.30 2.48
C ASN A 163 28.67 1.91 2.99
N PHE A 164 27.96 0.88 2.54
CA PHE A 164 28.09 -0.50 3.00
C PHE A 164 29.52 -1.08 2.89
N TRP A 165 30.35 -0.52 1.99
CA TRP A 165 31.75 -0.92 1.80
C TRP A 165 32.67 -0.50 2.96
N GLN A 166 32.22 0.34 3.88
CA GLN A 166 33.03 0.84 4.99
C GLN A 166 33.19 -0.14 6.14
N ASN A 167 32.66 -1.36 6.01
CA ASN A 167 32.79 -2.42 6.98
C ASN A 167 32.26 -2.02 8.38
N HIS A 168 30.96 -1.84 8.46
CA HIS A 168 30.25 -1.44 9.66
C HIS A 168 30.18 -2.57 10.70
N GLY A 169 31.23 -2.73 11.50
CA GLY A 169 31.30 -3.66 12.62
C GLY A 169 31.85 -5.04 12.24
N GLU A 170 32.03 -5.87 13.27
CA GLU A 170 32.71 -7.17 13.17
C GLU A 170 32.00 -8.19 12.27
N MET A 171 30.69 -8.04 12.13
CA MET A 171 29.87 -8.98 11.35
C MET A 171 29.83 -8.68 9.84
N ASN A 172 30.59 -7.72 9.37
CA ASN A 172 30.69 -7.40 7.94
C ASN A 172 32.01 -7.95 7.37
N ASP A 173 31.92 -9.03 6.61
CA ASP A 173 33.04 -9.75 6.01
C ASP A 173 33.40 -9.27 4.59
N VAL A 174 32.73 -8.24 4.09
CA VAL A 174 32.98 -7.67 2.77
C VAL A 174 34.27 -6.83 2.79
N ARG A 175 35.15 -7.10 1.84
CA ARG A 175 36.42 -6.36 1.70
C ARG A 175 36.23 -5.18 0.73
N PRO A 176 36.42 -3.93 1.18
CA PRO A 176 36.20 -2.74 0.36
C PRO A 176 36.92 -2.78 -1.01
N ALA A 177 38.15 -3.29 -1.02
CA ALA A 177 38.97 -3.38 -2.23
C ALA A 177 38.40 -4.31 -3.32
N ASP A 178 37.53 -5.25 -2.95
CA ASP A 178 36.98 -6.25 -3.87
C ASP A 178 35.60 -5.81 -4.42
N ILE A 179 35.03 -4.74 -3.90
CA ILE A 179 33.70 -4.25 -4.29
C ILE A 179 33.78 -3.48 -5.60
N GLN A 180 32.94 -3.88 -6.58
CA GLN A 180 32.82 -3.22 -7.89
C GLN A 180 31.48 -2.47 -8.04
N THR A 181 30.62 -2.49 -7.04
CA THR A 181 29.32 -1.81 -7.06
C THR A 181 29.53 -0.29 -7.13
N GLU A 182 28.99 0.34 -8.16
CA GLU A 182 28.90 1.79 -8.25
C GLU A 182 27.70 2.29 -7.42
N VAL A 183 27.96 3.20 -6.49
CA VAL A 183 26.93 3.70 -5.56
C VAL A 183 26.60 5.15 -5.87
N PHE A 184 25.33 5.42 -6.17
CA PHE A 184 24.78 6.74 -6.36
C PHE A 184 23.99 7.14 -5.10
N ARG A 185 24.42 8.18 -4.41
CA ARG A 185 23.69 8.75 -3.28
C ARG A 185 23.01 10.03 -3.73
N LEU A 186 21.68 10.02 -3.71
CA LEU A 186 20.84 11.15 -4.08
C LEU A 186 20.18 11.67 -2.81
N PRO A 187 20.62 12.84 -2.29
CA PRO A 187 20.03 13.40 -1.08
C PRO A 187 18.58 13.81 -1.34
N SER A 188 17.65 13.28 -0.56
CA SER A 188 16.24 13.65 -0.62
C SER A 188 15.83 14.54 0.56
N SER A 189 14.71 15.25 0.40
CA SER A 189 14.07 15.96 1.48
C SER A 189 13.43 14.99 2.47
N CYS A 190 13.12 15.47 3.66
CA CYS A 190 12.25 14.78 4.59
C CYS A 190 10.82 15.35 4.53
N PHE A 191 9.86 14.67 5.15
CA PHE A 191 8.44 15.08 5.14
C PHE A 191 8.18 16.50 5.66
N ALA A 192 9.06 17.06 6.47
CA ALA A 192 8.94 18.43 6.98
C ALA A 192 9.39 19.50 5.97
N GLU A 193 10.04 19.09 4.90
CA GLU A 193 10.65 19.94 3.87
C GLU A 193 9.86 19.90 2.55
N GLU A 194 8.71 19.21 2.54
CA GLU A 194 7.86 19.10 1.35
C GLU A 194 6.37 19.10 1.70
N ASN A 195 5.54 19.46 0.72
CA ASN A 195 4.10 19.24 0.80
C ASN A 195 3.79 17.76 0.58
N GLY A 196 2.71 17.26 1.14
CA GLY A 196 2.31 15.89 0.89
C GLY A 196 1.16 15.42 1.76
N SER A 197 0.89 14.13 1.71
CA SER A 197 -0.12 13.51 2.55
C SER A 197 0.41 12.29 3.27
N ILE A 198 -0.12 12.04 4.46
CA ILE A 198 0.17 10.85 5.27
C ILE A 198 -1.14 10.13 5.55
N ALA A 199 -1.18 8.83 5.30
CA ALA A 199 -2.28 7.97 5.72
C ALA A 199 -1.87 7.19 6.98
N ASN A 200 -2.62 7.36 8.06
CA ASN A 200 -2.38 6.62 9.29
C ASN A 200 -3.10 5.26 9.32
N SER A 201 -2.86 4.45 10.34
CA SER A 201 -3.50 3.14 10.52
C SER A 201 -5.04 3.20 10.63
N GLY A 202 -5.60 4.33 11.02
CA GLY A 202 -7.03 4.62 11.02
C GLY A 202 -7.58 5.00 9.64
N ARG A 203 -6.76 4.96 8.60
CA ARG A 203 -7.13 5.30 7.22
C ARG A 203 -7.48 6.77 6.99
N TRP A 204 -6.95 7.66 7.81
CA TRP A 204 -7.09 9.08 7.64
C TRP A 204 -5.95 9.61 6.80
N LEU A 205 -6.28 10.32 5.72
CA LEU A 205 -5.36 11.05 4.87
C LEU A 205 -5.27 12.48 5.37
N GLN A 206 -4.06 12.84 5.80
CA GLN A 206 -3.77 14.14 6.38
C GLN A 206 -2.75 14.86 5.49
N TRP A 207 -3.14 15.99 4.94
CA TRP A 207 -2.22 16.84 4.20
C TRP A 207 -1.30 17.59 5.17
N HIS A 208 -0.05 17.70 4.82
CA HIS A 208 0.93 18.53 5.49
C HIS A 208 1.59 19.49 4.50
N TRP A 209 2.12 20.56 5.01
CA TRP A 209 2.84 21.57 4.25
C TRP A 209 4.30 21.57 4.66
N ALA A 210 5.19 21.96 3.73
CA ALA A 210 6.58 22.19 4.04
C ALA A 210 6.72 23.24 5.15
N ALA A 211 7.54 22.92 6.14
CA ALA A 211 7.88 23.82 7.23
C ALA A 211 9.28 24.44 7.07
N ALA A 212 10.10 23.87 6.19
CA ALA A 212 11.45 24.32 5.89
C ALA A 212 11.81 23.98 4.43
N GLU A 213 12.82 24.65 3.91
CA GLU A 213 13.43 24.29 2.64
C GLU A 213 14.38 23.10 2.81
N PRO A 214 14.50 22.21 1.82
CA PRO A 214 15.48 21.13 1.84
C PRO A 214 16.93 21.66 2.00
N PRO A 215 17.76 21.03 2.83
CA PRO A 215 19.12 21.51 3.06
C PRO A 215 20.06 21.15 1.90
N GLY A 216 20.97 22.07 1.57
CA GLY A 216 22.07 21.84 0.62
C GLY A 216 21.57 21.46 -0.79
N GLU A 217 21.94 20.28 -1.27
CA GLU A 217 21.55 19.76 -2.59
C GLU A 217 20.35 18.78 -2.53
N ALA A 218 19.72 18.64 -1.37
CA ALA A 218 18.57 17.75 -1.23
C ALA A 218 17.39 18.22 -2.10
N LEU A 219 16.73 17.28 -2.74
CA LEU A 219 15.57 17.51 -3.59
C LEU A 219 14.39 16.68 -3.12
N HIS A 220 13.18 17.14 -3.42
CA HIS A 220 11.98 16.33 -3.19
C HIS A 220 12.02 15.04 -4.00
N ASP A 221 11.50 13.96 -3.44
CA ASP A 221 11.47 12.64 -4.09
C ASP A 221 10.80 12.70 -5.47
N GLY A 222 9.68 13.44 -5.59
CA GLY A 222 9.01 13.66 -6.88
C GLY A 222 9.91 14.31 -7.93
N LYS A 223 10.74 15.25 -7.52
CA LYS A 223 11.69 15.93 -8.39
C LYS A 223 12.85 15.01 -8.81
N ILE A 224 13.37 14.21 -7.88
CA ILE A 224 14.39 13.20 -8.20
C ILE A 224 13.85 12.20 -9.22
N LEU A 225 12.68 11.63 -8.94
CA LEU A 225 12.04 10.63 -9.80
C LEU A 225 11.62 11.21 -11.15
N GLY A 226 11.09 12.43 -11.17
CA GLY A 226 10.72 13.14 -12.41
C GLY A 226 11.92 13.31 -13.35
N ARG A 227 13.05 13.78 -12.82
CA ARG A 227 14.30 13.94 -13.59
C ARG A 227 14.84 12.60 -14.10
N LEU A 228 14.85 11.57 -13.25
CA LEU A 228 15.27 10.23 -13.64
C LEU A 228 14.36 9.65 -14.73
N PHE A 229 13.04 9.76 -14.56
CA PHE A 229 12.07 9.25 -15.53
C PHE A 229 12.18 9.97 -16.89
N MET A 230 12.25 11.29 -16.88
CA MET A 230 12.37 12.05 -18.13
C MET A 230 13.67 11.72 -18.86
N ARG A 231 14.79 11.58 -18.14
CA ARG A 231 16.05 11.14 -18.75
C ARG A 231 15.97 9.71 -19.29
N LEU A 232 15.36 8.79 -18.54
CA LEU A 232 15.11 7.41 -18.99
C LEU A 232 14.27 7.40 -20.28
N ARG A 233 13.18 8.16 -20.32
CA ARG A 233 12.32 8.29 -21.50
C ARG A 233 13.09 8.80 -22.72
N ASP A 234 13.98 9.77 -22.54
CA ASP A 234 14.83 10.30 -23.62
C ASP A 234 15.81 9.24 -24.14
N LEU A 235 16.42 8.47 -23.27
CA LEU A 235 17.27 7.34 -23.65
C LEU A 235 16.50 6.28 -24.44
N TYR A 236 15.29 5.92 -24.02
CA TYR A 236 14.43 5.01 -24.77
C TYR A 236 14.05 5.55 -26.16
N ARG A 237 13.84 6.86 -26.31
CA ARG A 237 13.58 7.49 -27.61
C ARG A 237 14.80 7.43 -28.54
N GLN A 238 16.00 7.62 -27.99
CA GLN A 238 17.25 7.71 -28.75
C GLN A 238 17.83 6.34 -29.10
N GLU A 239 17.82 5.42 -28.14
CA GLU A 239 18.54 4.15 -28.21
C GLU A 239 17.61 2.94 -28.37
N GLY A 240 16.30 3.13 -28.19
CA GLY A 240 15.36 2.02 -28.09
C GLY A 240 15.48 1.30 -26.76
N GLY A 241 15.10 0.02 -26.73
CA GLY A 241 15.15 -0.83 -25.54
C GLY A 241 14.34 -2.08 -25.74
N ALA A 242 14.44 -3.01 -24.82
CA ALA A 242 13.75 -4.31 -24.91
C ALA A 242 12.22 -4.18 -24.84
N ASN A 243 11.71 -3.16 -24.14
CA ASN A 243 10.27 -2.96 -23.96
C ASN A 243 9.97 -1.44 -23.87
N PRO A 244 10.01 -0.70 -25.01
CA PRO A 244 9.87 0.75 -24.99
C PRO A 244 8.45 1.26 -24.74
N ALA A 245 7.42 0.50 -25.11
CA ALA A 245 6.05 0.97 -25.11
C ALA A 245 5.55 1.47 -23.74
N PRO A 246 5.72 0.76 -22.62
CA PRO A 246 5.28 1.25 -21.31
C PRO A 246 5.95 2.56 -20.90
N VAL A 247 7.23 2.74 -21.22
CA VAL A 247 7.98 3.95 -20.86
C VAL A 247 7.62 5.13 -21.74
N LEU A 248 7.55 4.92 -23.06
CA LEU A 248 7.31 5.98 -24.04
C LEU A 248 5.86 6.48 -24.02
N ASN A 249 4.91 5.59 -23.76
CA ASN A 249 3.48 5.90 -23.70
C ASN A 249 2.98 6.33 -22.31
N MET A 250 3.81 6.23 -21.27
CA MET A 250 3.39 6.63 -19.93
C MET A 250 2.96 8.10 -19.92
N SER A 251 1.79 8.38 -19.38
CA SER A 251 1.31 9.73 -19.14
C SER A 251 2.20 10.43 -18.11
N TRP A 252 2.59 11.66 -18.39
CA TRP A 252 3.44 12.44 -17.49
C TRP A 252 3.10 13.91 -17.70
N ASP A 253 1.83 14.22 -17.50
CA ASP A 253 1.22 15.51 -17.83
C ASP A 253 1.19 16.41 -16.58
N TYR A 254 2.40 16.74 -16.09
CA TYR A 254 2.60 17.69 -15.01
C TYR A 254 3.04 19.04 -15.57
N HIS A 255 2.73 20.12 -14.87
CA HIS A 255 3.11 21.47 -15.26
C HIS A 255 4.62 21.59 -15.47
N ASP A 256 5.42 21.07 -14.54
CA ASP A 256 6.83 20.82 -14.73
C ASP A 256 7.11 19.32 -14.70
N PRO A 257 7.40 18.68 -15.86
CA PRO A 257 7.67 17.25 -15.90
C PRO A 257 8.95 16.83 -15.16
N LEU A 258 9.85 17.78 -14.84
CA LEU A 258 11.05 17.52 -14.04
C LEU A 258 10.82 17.71 -12.54
N ASP A 259 9.69 18.28 -12.15
CA ASP A 259 9.32 18.60 -10.77
C ASP A 259 7.81 18.46 -10.53
N PRO A 260 7.25 17.23 -10.65
CA PRO A 260 5.84 17.00 -10.35
C PRO A 260 5.47 17.46 -8.95
N GLN A 261 4.48 18.33 -8.86
CA GLN A 261 4.09 18.89 -7.56
C GLN A 261 3.15 17.93 -6.82
N PRO A 262 3.27 17.78 -5.49
CA PRO A 262 2.43 16.88 -4.69
C PRO A 262 0.93 17.08 -4.88
N GLU A 263 0.49 18.33 -5.13
CA GLU A 263 -0.89 18.68 -5.42
C GLU A 263 -1.38 18.10 -6.77
N GLU A 264 -0.52 18.07 -7.78
CA GLU A 264 -0.84 17.48 -9.08
C GLU A 264 -0.95 15.95 -8.96
N VAL A 265 -0.01 15.33 -8.25
CA VAL A 265 -0.02 13.90 -7.97
C VAL A 265 -1.25 13.51 -7.14
N ALA A 266 -1.65 14.33 -6.16
CA ALA A 266 -2.85 14.08 -5.37
C ALA A 266 -4.14 14.16 -6.21
N ARG A 267 -4.23 15.09 -7.17
CA ARG A 267 -5.35 15.17 -8.11
C ARG A 267 -5.38 13.99 -9.07
N GLU A 268 -4.21 13.51 -9.50
CA GLU A 268 -4.12 12.30 -10.30
C GLU A 268 -4.57 11.06 -9.52
N ALA A 269 -4.15 10.94 -8.26
CA ALA A 269 -4.60 9.87 -7.38
C ALA A 269 -6.11 9.89 -7.17
N ASN A 270 -6.69 11.08 -6.94
CA ASN A 270 -8.14 11.29 -6.86
C ASN A 270 -8.84 10.87 -8.15
N GLY A 271 -8.39 11.41 -9.26
CA GLY A 271 -8.93 11.14 -10.58
C GLY A 271 -9.89 12.19 -11.12
N LYS A 272 -10.03 12.19 -12.44
CA LYS A 272 -10.81 13.16 -13.22
C LYS A 272 -11.62 12.49 -14.32
N ALA A 273 -12.66 13.18 -14.78
CA ALA A 273 -13.39 12.79 -15.98
C ALA A 273 -12.58 13.15 -17.24
N LEU A 274 -12.37 12.20 -18.14
CA LEU A 274 -11.70 12.40 -19.42
C LEU A 274 -12.66 12.84 -20.53
N ARG A 275 -13.95 12.61 -20.34
CA ARG A 275 -15.07 13.11 -21.14
C ARG A 275 -16.26 13.37 -20.21
N ASP A 276 -17.30 14.03 -20.72
CA ASP A 276 -18.51 14.25 -19.93
C ASP A 276 -19.12 12.91 -19.50
N ILE A 277 -19.43 12.80 -18.21
CA ILE A 277 -20.13 11.66 -17.63
C ILE A 277 -21.61 12.03 -17.53
N VAL A 278 -22.46 11.18 -18.08
CA VAL A 278 -23.91 11.38 -18.06
C VAL A 278 -24.61 10.36 -17.17
N ASP A 279 -25.73 10.75 -16.58
CA ASP A 279 -26.63 9.85 -15.87
C ASP A 279 -27.52 9.05 -16.84
N GLU A 280 -28.38 8.19 -16.30
CA GLU A 280 -29.32 7.38 -17.09
C GLU A 280 -30.34 8.23 -17.91
N GLN A 281 -30.53 9.48 -17.55
CA GLN A 281 -31.39 10.44 -18.23
C GLN A 281 -30.63 11.28 -19.28
N GLY A 282 -29.32 11.01 -19.48
CA GLY A 282 -28.47 11.74 -20.42
C GLY A 282 -28.01 13.10 -19.93
N ARG A 283 -28.18 13.44 -18.64
CA ARG A 283 -27.73 14.71 -18.07
C ARG A 283 -26.27 14.59 -17.67
N VAL A 284 -25.47 15.61 -17.99
CA VAL A 284 -24.07 15.67 -17.55
C VAL A 284 -24.01 15.84 -16.05
N VAL A 285 -23.42 14.83 -15.38
CA VAL A 285 -23.22 14.82 -13.91
C VAL A 285 -21.77 15.15 -13.51
N VAL A 286 -20.81 14.91 -14.41
CA VAL A 286 -19.42 15.34 -14.27
C VAL A 286 -18.94 15.81 -15.64
N LYS A 287 -18.42 17.02 -15.74
CA LYS A 287 -17.88 17.55 -16.99
C LYS A 287 -16.44 17.05 -17.21
N LYS A 288 -16.06 16.96 -18.48
CA LYS A 288 -14.67 16.68 -18.88
C LYS A 288 -13.70 17.59 -18.12
N GLY A 289 -12.64 16.99 -17.54
CA GLY A 289 -11.60 17.69 -16.79
C GLY A 289 -11.90 17.88 -15.30
N GLN A 290 -13.17 17.73 -14.86
CA GLN A 290 -13.51 17.86 -13.45
C GLN A 290 -12.97 16.69 -12.62
N GLN A 291 -12.55 17.01 -11.39
CA GLN A 291 -12.17 16.02 -10.39
C GLN A 291 -13.37 15.20 -9.94
N LEU A 292 -13.16 13.90 -9.75
CA LEU A 292 -14.19 13.00 -9.25
C LEU A 292 -14.44 13.22 -7.77
N SER A 293 -15.68 13.14 -7.35
CA SER A 293 -16.06 13.30 -5.94
C SER A 293 -16.13 11.96 -5.18
N SER A 294 -16.15 10.83 -5.91
CA SER A 294 -16.20 9.49 -5.32
C SER A 294 -15.80 8.44 -6.37
N PHE A 295 -15.25 7.32 -5.92
CA PHE A 295 -14.97 6.15 -6.75
C PHE A 295 -16.24 5.56 -7.45
N ALA A 296 -17.43 5.86 -6.97
CA ALA A 296 -18.68 5.46 -7.63
C ALA A 296 -18.84 6.08 -9.04
N GLN A 297 -18.11 7.16 -9.33
CA GLN A 297 -18.10 7.81 -10.64
C GLN A 297 -17.12 7.19 -11.64
N LEU A 298 -16.24 6.28 -11.19
CA LEU A 298 -15.28 5.59 -12.05
C LEU A 298 -16.01 4.70 -13.07
N LYS A 299 -15.45 4.59 -14.27
CA LYS A 299 -15.98 3.84 -15.40
C LYS A 299 -14.93 2.90 -15.98
N ASP A 300 -15.40 1.84 -16.62
CA ASP A 300 -14.61 0.84 -17.34
C ASP A 300 -14.58 1.03 -18.86
N ASP A 301 -15.07 2.18 -19.32
CA ASP A 301 -15.14 2.56 -20.73
C ASP A 301 -14.06 3.56 -21.15
N GLY A 302 -13.11 3.84 -20.27
CA GLY A 302 -12.03 4.81 -20.49
C GLY A 302 -12.43 6.28 -20.37
N SER A 303 -13.63 6.59 -19.85
CA SER A 303 -14.10 7.96 -19.64
C SER A 303 -13.57 8.62 -18.35
N THR A 304 -12.92 7.86 -17.50
CA THR A 304 -12.34 8.34 -16.24
C THR A 304 -10.89 7.89 -16.10
N SER A 305 -10.12 8.67 -15.36
CA SER A 305 -8.79 8.28 -14.87
C SER A 305 -8.76 8.44 -13.36
N SER A 306 -8.05 7.55 -12.68
CA SER A 306 -7.73 7.65 -11.25
C SER A 306 -6.57 6.71 -10.95
N TYR A 307 -5.50 7.24 -10.43
CA TYR A 307 -4.34 6.43 -10.05
C TYR A 307 -4.69 5.42 -8.94
N CYS A 308 -5.55 5.81 -7.99
CA CYS A 308 -5.88 4.97 -6.85
C CYS A 308 -7.33 5.19 -6.40
N TRP A 309 -8.22 4.26 -6.72
CA TRP A 309 -9.66 4.36 -6.48
C TRP A 309 -10.05 4.66 -5.03
N VAL A 310 -9.26 4.17 -4.05
CA VAL A 310 -9.53 4.42 -2.62
C VAL A 310 -9.38 5.88 -2.24
N TYR A 311 -8.68 6.67 -3.06
CA TYR A 311 -8.46 8.10 -2.84
C TYR A 311 -9.45 9.00 -3.61
N CYS A 312 -10.34 8.45 -4.42
CA CYS A 312 -11.37 9.23 -5.08
C CYS A 312 -12.26 9.96 -4.08
N GLY A 313 -12.26 11.29 -4.14
CA GLY A 313 -12.94 12.19 -3.21
C GLY A 313 -11.98 12.96 -2.29
N CYS A 314 -10.69 12.57 -2.22
CA CYS A 314 -9.71 13.28 -1.38
C CYS A 314 -9.33 14.68 -1.91
N TRP A 315 -9.47 14.88 -3.22
CA TRP A 315 -9.29 16.18 -3.87
C TRP A 315 -10.40 16.41 -4.88
N THR A 316 -11.33 17.29 -4.58
CA THR A 316 -12.51 17.55 -5.41
C THR A 316 -12.49 18.98 -5.98
N GLU A 317 -13.53 19.37 -6.67
CA GLU A 317 -13.72 20.76 -7.12
C GLU A 317 -13.84 21.75 -5.94
N GLN A 318 -14.12 21.25 -4.73
CA GLN A 318 -14.08 22.05 -3.48
C GLN A 318 -12.66 22.16 -2.89
N GLY A 319 -11.67 21.55 -3.54
CA GLY A 319 -10.27 21.59 -3.10
C GLY A 319 -9.81 20.34 -2.35
N ASN A 320 -8.71 20.50 -1.64
CA ASN A 320 -8.02 19.43 -0.94
C ASN A 320 -8.75 19.07 0.37
N GLN A 321 -9.48 17.95 0.35
CA GLN A 321 -10.24 17.47 1.51
C GLN A 321 -9.34 16.87 2.61
N MET A 322 -8.10 16.50 2.28
CA MET A 322 -7.10 16.03 3.25
C MET A 322 -6.58 17.16 4.14
N ALA A 323 -6.72 18.42 3.68
CA ALA A 323 -6.30 19.61 4.42
C ALA A 323 -7.29 20.06 5.50
N ASN A 324 -8.45 19.42 5.61
CA ASN A 324 -9.46 19.77 6.60
C ASN A 324 -8.93 19.59 8.03
N ARG A 325 -9.26 20.54 8.92
CA ARG A 325 -8.73 20.61 10.30
C ARG A 325 -9.82 20.90 11.35
N ASP A 326 -11.09 20.74 10.99
CA ASP A 326 -12.18 20.84 11.95
C ASP A 326 -12.25 19.54 12.77
N ASN A 327 -11.78 19.61 14.00
CA ASN A 327 -11.77 18.50 14.96
C ASN A 327 -13.01 18.47 15.86
N SER A 328 -14.06 19.22 15.53
CA SER A 328 -15.32 19.16 16.27
C SER A 328 -15.92 17.75 16.22
N ASP A 329 -16.46 17.33 17.34
CA ASP A 329 -17.13 16.04 17.50
C ASP A 329 -18.56 16.26 18.00
N PRO A 330 -19.50 16.59 17.10
CA PRO A 330 -20.86 16.94 17.50
C PRO A 330 -21.63 15.79 18.13
N TYR A 331 -21.13 14.56 17.99
CA TYR A 331 -21.78 13.36 18.52
C TYR A 331 -21.09 12.78 19.77
N GLY A 332 -19.92 13.29 20.14
CA GLY A 332 -19.15 12.79 21.28
C GLY A 332 -18.60 11.37 21.09
N LEU A 333 -18.41 10.93 19.84
CA LEU A 333 -17.99 9.55 19.50
C LEU A 333 -16.56 9.47 18.95
N GLY A 334 -15.83 10.59 18.93
CA GLY A 334 -14.44 10.65 18.47
C GLY A 334 -14.26 10.52 16.94
N CYS A 335 -15.31 10.71 16.16
CA CYS A 335 -15.24 10.50 14.69
C CYS A 335 -14.88 11.77 13.90
N THR A 336 -14.90 12.94 14.51
CA THR A 336 -14.49 14.23 13.93
C THR A 336 -14.70 14.35 12.42
N PRO A 337 -15.96 14.46 11.93
CA PRO A 337 -16.28 14.34 10.50
C PRO A 337 -15.66 15.45 9.63
N GLY A 338 -15.31 16.58 10.21
CA GLY A 338 -14.64 17.70 9.55
C GLY A 338 -13.09 17.62 9.55
N TRP A 339 -12.52 16.58 10.14
CA TRP A 339 -11.06 16.41 10.20
C TRP A 339 -10.56 15.57 9.04
N ALA A 340 -9.57 16.06 8.27
CA ALA A 340 -8.89 15.32 7.23
C ALA A 340 -9.86 14.57 6.28
N TRP A 341 -9.37 13.62 5.52
CA TRP A 341 -10.21 12.75 4.70
C TRP A 341 -9.96 11.29 5.07
N SER A 342 -10.99 10.45 5.03
CA SER A 342 -10.90 9.03 5.40
C SER A 342 -11.28 8.15 4.22
N TRP A 343 -10.45 7.17 3.87
CA TRP A 343 -10.76 6.25 2.79
C TRP A 343 -11.50 5.00 3.28
N PRO A 344 -12.33 4.35 2.44
CA PRO A 344 -12.77 4.84 1.15
C PRO A 344 -13.92 5.84 1.31
N ALA A 345 -13.97 6.82 0.39
CA ALA A 345 -15.08 7.76 0.25
C ALA A 345 -15.44 8.54 1.54
N ASN A 346 -14.44 8.94 2.30
CA ASN A 346 -14.56 9.69 3.55
C ASN A 346 -15.34 8.99 4.68
N ARG A 347 -15.38 7.67 4.69
CA ARG A 347 -16.01 6.89 5.76
C ARG A 347 -15.06 6.70 6.92
N ARG A 348 -15.54 6.97 8.13
CA ARG A 348 -14.73 6.86 9.36
C ARG A 348 -14.67 5.43 9.87
N ILE A 349 -15.79 4.69 9.78
CA ILE A 349 -15.90 3.32 10.24
C ILE A 349 -16.47 2.46 9.13
N LEU A 350 -15.75 1.42 8.75
CA LEU A 350 -16.26 0.42 7.81
C LEU A 350 -17.30 -0.47 8.49
N TYR A 351 -18.20 -1.00 7.69
CA TYR A 351 -19.35 -1.81 8.15
C TYR A 351 -20.24 -1.07 9.14
N ASN A 352 -20.33 0.26 9.02
CA ASN A 352 -21.07 1.11 9.92
C ASN A 352 -22.59 0.78 9.98
N ARG A 353 -23.13 0.14 8.94
CA ARG A 353 -24.49 -0.42 8.94
C ARG A 353 -24.70 -1.45 10.05
N ALA A 354 -23.68 -2.20 10.44
CA ALA A 354 -23.76 -3.19 11.51
C ALA A 354 -24.03 -2.58 12.90
N SER A 355 -23.96 -1.25 13.04
CA SER A 355 -24.41 -0.54 14.25
C SER A 355 -25.92 -0.51 14.43
N ALA A 356 -26.69 -0.88 13.42
CA ALA A 356 -28.15 -0.99 13.46
C ALA A 356 -28.60 -2.42 13.16
N ASP A 357 -29.77 -2.79 13.67
CA ASP A 357 -30.43 -4.05 13.39
C ASP A 357 -30.92 -4.13 11.92
N PRO A 358 -31.41 -5.28 11.44
CA PRO A 358 -31.93 -5.41 10.08
C PRO A 358 -33.10 -4.49 9.74
N ALA A 359 -33.83 -3.97 10.75
CA ALA A 359 -34.90 -3.00 10.56
C ALA A 359 -34.40 -1.54 10.57
N GLY A 360 -33.11 -1.33 10.82
CA GLY A 360 -32.48 -0.01 10.85
C GLY A 360 -32.55 0.69 12.22
N LYS A 361 -32.93 -0.02 13.27
CA LYS A 361 -32.91 0.49 14.64
C LYS A 361 -31.51 0.28 15.25
N PRO A 362 -30.92 1.31 15.90
CA PRO A 362 -29.65 1.16 16.58
C PRO A 362 -29.65 0.03 17.62
N TRP A 363 -28.58 -0.79 17.63
CA TRP A 363 -28.36 -1.75 18.72
C TRP A 363 -28.07 -1.06 20.04
N ASP A 364 -27.24 -0.02 19.96
CA ASP A 364 -26.91 0.89 21.07
C ASP A 364 -27.03 2.33 20.60
N PRO A 365 -28.07 3.06 21.03
CA PRO A 365 -28.28 4.43 20.61
C PRO A 365 -27.14 5.38 20.98
N GLN A 366 -26.33 5.06 21.99
CA GLN A 366 -25.20 5.89 22.42
C GLN A 366 -23.95 5.69 21.56
N ARG A 367 -23.87 4.56 20.87
CA ARG A 367 -22.70 4.18 20.05
C ARG A 367 -23.05 3.99 18.58
N SER A 368 -24.29 4.19 18.21
CA SER A 368 -24.74 3.97 16.84
C SER A 368 -24.20 5.02 15.89
N LEU A 369 -23.76 4.56 14.72
CA LEU A 369 -23.27 5.41 13.65
C LEU A 369 -24.35 5.72 12.63
N LEU A 370 -25.28 4.80 12.43
CA LEU A 370 -26.39 4.92 11.48
C LEU A 370 -27.69 4.41 12.09
N ASN A 371 -28.77 5.06 11.69
CA ASN A 371 -30.14 4.60 11.97
C ASN A 371 -31.06 4.95 10.79
N TRP A 372 -32.11 4.18 10.62
CA TRP A 372 -33.15 4.43 9.64
C TRP A 372 -34.23 5.36 10.22
N ASP A 373 -34.49 6.49 9.59
CA ASP A 373 -35.49 7.47 10.06
C ASP A 373 -36.89 7.26 9.44
N GLY A 374 -37.08 6.17 8.70
CA GLY A 374 -38.29 5.84 7.97
C GLY A 374 -38.23 6.20 6.50
N LYS A 375 -37.23 7.00 6.08
CA LYS A 375 -37.05 7.44 4.68
C LYS A 375 -35.64 7.26 4.18
N ARG A 376 -34.65 7.48 5.04
CA ARG A 376 -33.22 7.42 4.72
C ARG A 376 -32.39 7.00 5.91
N TRP A 377 -31.19 6.56 5.63
CA TRP A 377 -30.18 6.34 6.66
C TRP A 377 -29.63 7.70 7.13
N THR A 378 -29.64 7.89 8.43
CA THR A 378 -29.14 9.09 9.11
C THR A 378 -28.14 8.69 10.19
N GLY A 379 -27.25 9.61 10.53
CA GLY A 379 -26.25 9.38 11.58
C GLY A 379 -25.02 10.23 11.32
N MET A 380 -23.97 9.94 12.06
CA MET A 380 -22.73 10.71 12.05
C MET A 380 -21.74 10.29 10.95
N ASP A 381 -21.96 9.17 10.30
CA ASP A 381 -21.09 8.69 9.22
C ASP A 381 -21.89 8.47 7.94
N VAL A 382 -21.20 8.43 6.82
CA VAL A 382 -21.78 8.08 5.52
C VAL A 382 -21.96 6.57 5.47
N ALA A 383 -23.17 6.12 5.13
CA ALA A 383 -23.44 4.70 4.94
C ALA A 383 -22.49 4.12 3.88
N ASP A 384 -21.83 3.04 4.22
CA ASP A 384 -20.80 2.41 3.39
C ASP A 384 -21.33 1.36 2.40
N TYR A 385 -22.60 1.46 2.07
CA TYR A 385 -23.33 0.56 1.17
C TYR A 385 -24.48 1.34 0.49
N SER A 386 -25.32 0.63 -0.27
CA SER A 386 -26.52 1.22 -0.89
C SER A 386 -27.42 1.92 0.15
N GLN A 387 -27.96 3.09 -0.21
CA GLN A 387 -28.93 3.83 0.61
C GLN A 387 -30.34 3.22 0.62
N ALA A 388 -30.49 1.98 0.13
CA ALA A 388 -31.78 1.28 0.12
C ALA A 388 -32.34 1.11 1.54
N ALA A 389 -33.68 1.08 1.62
CA ALA A 389 -34.40 0.89 2.88
C ALA A 389 -34.04 -0.46 3.53
N PRO A 390 -34.16 -0.57 4.86
CA PRO A 390 -34.16 -1.87 5.52
C PRO A 390 -35.19 -2.81 4.88
N ASN A 391 -34.97 -4.10 4.95
CA ASN A 391 -35.86 -5.15 4.39
C ASN A 391 -35.96 -5.23 2.86
N THR A 392 -35.06 -4.58 2.13
CA THR A 392 -34.98 -4.69 0.68
C THR A 392 -34.04 -5.80 0.20
N ASN A 393 -33.52 -6.61 1.09
CA ASN A 393 -32.50 -7.64 0.86
C ASN A 393 -31.19 -7.11 0.24
N VAL A 394 -30.93 -5.82 0.35
CA VAL A 394 -29.61 -5.27 -0.03
C VAL A 394 -28.62 -5.63 1.08
N GLY A 395 -27.55 -6.33 0.72
CA GLY A 395 -26.52 -6.75 1.65
C GLY A 395 -25.92 -5.58 2.42
N PRO A 396 -25.76 -5.71 3.75
CA PRO A 396 -25.23 -4.64 4.60
C PRO A 396 -23.69 -4.55 4.58
N PHE A 397 -23.00 -5.43 3.89
CA PHE A 397 -21.54 -5.53 3.86
C PHE A 397 -20.98 -5.18 2.48
N ILE A 398 -19.86 -4.45 2.47
CA ILE A 398 -19.31 -3.82 1.27
C ILE A 398 -18.02 -4.47 0.75
N MET A 399 -17.36 -5.28 1.59
CA MET A 399 -16.06 -5.88 1.26
C MET A 399 -16.11 -7.40 1.18
N ASN A 400 -17.18 -7.99 1.66
CA ASN A 400 -17.37 -9.42 1.68
C ASN A 400 -18.78 -9.76 1.16
N PRO A 401 -18.90 -10.37 -0.02
CA PRO A 401 -20.20 -10.59 -0.67
C PRO A 401 -21.12 -11.53 0.12
N GLU A 402 -20.55 -12.49 0.85
CA GLU A 402 -21.34 -13.45 1.62
C GLU A 402 -21.97 -12.82 2.87
N GLY A 403 -21.45 -11.69 3.33
CA GLY A 403 -21.91 -11.03 4.55
C GLY A 403 -21.75 -11.87 5.82
N VAL A 404 -20.84 -12.85 5.81
CA VAL A 404 -20.60 -13.77 6.93
C VAL A 404 -19.25 -13.52 7.57
N ALA A 405 -19.21 -13.73 8.87
CA ALA A 405 -17.97 -13.71 9.63
C ALA A 405 -17.23 -15.05 9.50
N ARG A 406 -15.94 -14.97 9.26
CA ARG A 406 -15.05 -16.13 9.24
C ARG A 406 -14.19 -16.10 10.48
N LEU A 407 -14.41 -17.06 11.39
CA LEU A 407 -13.66 -17.14 12.65
C LEU A 407 -12.35 -17.91 12.52
N PHE A 408 -12.16 -18.60 11.40
CA PHE A 408 -10.92 -19.30 11.06
C PHE A 408 -10.75 -19.30 9.54
N SER A 409 -9.52 -19.56 9.10
CA SER A 409 -9.21 -19.61 7.66
C SER A 409 -10.00 -20.73 6.98
N LEU A 410 -10.57 -20.42 5.81
CA LEU A 410 -11.15 -21.41 4.91
C LEU A 410 -10.11 -22.15 4.09
N ASP A 411 -8.96 -21.52 3.87
CA ASP A 411 -7.84 -22.08 3.15
C ASP A 411 -6.92 -22.83 4.12
N LYS A 412 -6.13 -23.71 3.58
CA LYS A 412 -5.12 -24.41 4.35
C LYS A 412 -4.06 -23.42 4.85
N LEU A 413 -3.94 -23.30 6.15
CA LEU A 413 -2.79 -22.65 6.77
C LEU A 413 -1.60 -23.60 6.78
N ASN A 414 -0.39 -23.07 6.62
CA ASN A 414 0.83 -23.88 6.69
C ASN A 414 1.06 -24.45 8.09
N ASP A 415 0.67 -23.71 9.12
CA ASP A 415 0.81 -24.06 10.53
C ASP A 415 -0.51 -24.56 11.17
N GLY A 416 -1.53 -24.84 10.35
CA GLY A 416 -2.83 -25.31 10.83
C GLY A 416 -3.77 -24.18 11.27
N PRO A 417 -4.99 -24.53 11.67
CA PRO A 417 -6.03 -23.56 12.04
C PRO A 417 -5.77 -22.85 13.38
N PHE A 418 -4.97 -23.46 14.25
CA PHE A 418 -4.55 -22.90 15.53
C PHE A 418 -3.02 -22.87 15.56
N PRO A 419 -2.41 -21.68 15.73
CA PRO A 419 -0.96 -21.58 15.85
C PRO A 419 -0.46 -22.40 17.05
N GLU A 420 0.58 -23.16 16.82
CA GLU A 420 1.30 -23.86 17.87
C GLU A 420 2.63 -23.12 18.16
N HIS A 421 3.22 -23.41 19.31
CA HIS A 421 4.54 -22.90 19.63
C HIS A 421 5.62 -23.74 18.93
N TYR A 422 6.53 -23.08 18.24
CA TYR A 422 7.73 -23.72 17.69
C TYR A 422 8.98 -23.03 18.23
N GLU A 423 10.08 -23.78 18.29
CA GLU A 423 11.37 -23.16 18.52
C GLU A 423 11.85 -22.47 17.24
N PRO A 424 12.41 -21.25 17.33
CA PRO A 424 13.15 -20.65 16.23
C PRO A 424 14.29 -21.57 15.79
N VAL A 425 14.68 -21.45 14.52
CA VAL A 425 15.81 -22.25 13.99
C VAL A 425 17.11 -21.99 14.73
N GLU A 426 17.27 -20.76 15.23
CA GLU A 426 18.45 -20.31 16.00
C GLU A 426 18.37 -20.65 17.48
N SER A 427 17.32 -21.30 17.94
CA SER A 427 17.19 -21.69 19.33
C SER A 427 18.32 -22.65 19.75
N PRO A 428 18.94 -22.46 20.89
CA PRO A 428 19.98 -23.38 21.43
C PRO A 428 19.38 -24.73 21.84
N ILE A 429 18.07 -24.85 21.96
CA ILE A 429 17.38 -26.11 22.24
C ILE A 429 16.66 -26.60 20.98
N GLY A 430 16.76 -27.88 20.69
CA GLY A 430 16.22 -28.47 19.47
C GLY A 430 14.69 -28.53 19.42
N THR A 431 14.02 -28.55 20.58
CA THR A 431 12.57 -28.62 20.70
C THR A 431 12.09 -27.94 21.97
N ASN A 432 10.88 -27.39 21.94
CA ASN A 432 10.24 -26.92 23.15
C ASN A 432 9.78 -28.11 24.00
N PRO A 433 10.12 -28.19 25.30
CA PRO A 433 9.68 -29.30 26.17
C PRO A 433 8.18 -29.46 26.29
N LEU A 434 7.40 -28.37 26.13
CA LEU A 434 5.94 -28.40 26.17
C LEU A 434 5.32 -28.81 24.83
N HIS A 435 6.06 -28.68 23.72
CA HIS A 435 5.64 -28.98 22.36
C HIS A 435 6.70 -29.78 21.60
N PRO A 436 7.09 -30.98 22.08
CA PRO A 436 8.28 -31.67 21.57
C PRO A 436 8.14 -32.20 20.13
N LYS A 437 6.94 -32.18 19.57
CA LYS A 437 6.69 -32.58 18.19
C LYS A 437 6.85 -31.44 17.17
N VAL A 438 6.89 -30.21 17.63
CA VAL A 438 6.97 -29.02 16.79
C VAL A 438 8.38 -28.46 16.87
N VAL A 439 9.18 -28.74 15.86
CA VAL A 439 10.64 -28.44 15.85
C VAL A 439 10.98 -27.15 15.10
N SER A 440 10.14 -26.68 14.18
CA SER A 440 10.36 -25.43 13.48
C SER A 440 9.06 -24.90 12.87
N SER A 441 9.02 -23.58 12.59
CA SER A 441 7.87 -22.99 11.89
C SER A 441 7.77 -23.54 10.45
N PRO A 442 6.62 -24.05 10.04
CA PRO A 442 6.42 -24.57 8.69
C PRO A 442 6.39 -23.49 7.60
N VAL A 443 6.36 -22.22 7.98
CA VAL A 443 6.41 -21.06 7.06
C VAL A 443 7.81 -20.45 6.95
N ALA A 444 8.76 -20.88 7.77
CA ALA A 444 10.13 -20.37 7.71
C ALA A 444 10.77 -20.76 6.37
N ARG A 445 11.35 -19.78 5.70
CA ARG A 445 12.18 -19.98 4.51
C ARG A 445 13.64 -19.77 4.87
N ILE A 446 14.42 -20.82 4.73
CA ILE A 446 15.83 -20.83 5.02
C ILE A 446 16.56 -21.28 3.77
N TYR A 447 17.46 -20.46 3.28
CA TYR A 447 18.34 -20.84 2.18
C TYR A 447 19.53 -21.63 2.72
N HIS A 448 20.05 -22.56 1.94
CA HIS A 448 21.07 -23.49 2.39
C HIS A 448 22.30 -22.84 3.04
N ASP A 449 22.77 -21.73 2.49
CA ASP A 449 23.92 -20.98 2.99
C ASP A 449 23.61 -20.18 4.28
N ASP A 450 22.34 -19.89 4.55
CA ASP A 450 21.95 -19.22 5.79
C ASP A 450 22.20 -20.11 7.02
N LEU A 451 22.11 -21.43 6.86
CA LEU A 451 22.37 -22.37 7.95
C LEU A 451 23.83 -22.33 8.44
N ALA A 452 24.75 -21.99 7.56
CA ALA A 452 26.16 -21.88 7.91
C ALA A 452 26.48 -20.66 8.81
N ASN A 453 25.60 -19.65 8.79
CA ASN A 453 25.74 -18.40 9.53
C ASN A 453 24.97 -18.40 10.86
N MET A 454 24.24 -19.47 11.16
CA MET A 454 23.51 -19.57 12.42
C MET A 454 24.45 -19.87 13.58
N GLY A 455 24.30 -19.13 14.67
CA GLY A 455 24.97 -19.43 15.91
C GLY A 455 24.54 -20.79 16.47
N LYS A 456 25.46 -21.49 17.11
CA LYS A 456 25.20 -22.77 17.75
C LYS A 456 25.29 -22.62 19.26
N ALA A 457 24.57 -23.47 20.00
CA ALA A 457 24.51 -23.39 21.48
C ALA A 457 25.85 -23.61 22.18
N ASP A 458 26.76 -24.34 21.58
CA ASP A 458 28.12 -24.56 22.09
C ASP A 458 29.00 -23.32 21.95
N GLU A 459 28.74 -22.49 20.96
CA GLU A 459 29.46 -21.24 20.70
C GLU A 459 28.72 -20.03 21.31
N PHE A 460 27.39 -20.01 21.23
CA PHE A 460 26.52 -18.94 21.69
C PHE A 460 25.46 -19.49 22.67
N PRO A 461 25.81 -19.75 23.94
CA PRO A 461 24.92 -20.45 24.87
C PRO A 461 23.80 -19.56 25.46
N TYR A 462 23.83 -18.27 25.21
CA TYR A 462 22.85 -17.34 25.76
C TYR A 462 21.81 -16.97 24.74
N VAL A 463 20.54 -16.95 25.13
CA VAL A 463 19.42 -16.50 24.30
C VAL A 463 19.15 -15.02 24.59
N ALA A 464 19.24 -14.19 23.56
CA ALA A 464 18.84 -12.79 23.64
C ALA A 464 17.38 -12.64 23.30
N THR A 465 16.66 -11.86 24.09
CA THR A 465 15.29 -11.43 23.77
C THR A 465 15.23 -9.92 23.69
N THR A 466 14.35 -9.41 22.85
CA THR A 466 14.13 -7.98 22.70
C THR A 466 12.72 -7.60 23.11
N TYR A 467 12.56 -6.39 23.58
CA TYR A 467 11.26 -5.79 23.87
C TYR A 467 11.24 -4.36 23.37
N SER A 468 10.02 -3.89 23.07
CA SER A 468 9.84 -2.51 22.64
C SER A 468 9.74 -1.59 23.85
N ILE A 469 10.45 -0.48 23.79
CA ILE A 469 10.35 0.62 24.75
C ILE A 469 9.80 1.85 24.04
N THR A 470 9.24 2.79 24.78
CA THR A 470 8.61 3.99 24.21
C THR A 470 9.56 4.84 23.39
N GLU A 471 10.83 4.87 23.76
CA GLU A 471 11.89 5.65 23.11
C GLU A 471 12.45 4.97 21.85
N LEU A 472 12.25 3.66 21.71
CA LEU A 472 12.77 2.87 20.60
C LEU A 472 11.64 2.16 19.89
N PHE A 473 10.98 2.89 19.00
CA PHE A 473 9.90 2.39 18.17
C PHE A 473 10.43 1.97 16.79
N ARG A 474 10.66 0.66 16.61
CA ARG A 474 11.06 0.04 15.34
C ARG A 474 12.23 0.73 14.60
N HIS A 475 12.16 0.84 13.29
CA HIS A 475 13.29 1.12 12.41
C HIS A 475 13.91 2.50 12.58
N TRP A 476 13.12 3.54 12.71
CA TRP A 476 13.59 4.94 12.74
C TRP A 476 14.37 5.29 13.99
N THR A 477 13.95 4.76 15.11
CA THR A 477 14.55 5.06 16.40
C THR A 477 15.83 4.28 16.67
N LYS A 478 16.17 3.28 15.85
CA LYS A 478 17.46 2.56 15.93
C LYS A 478 18.67 3.46 15.69
N HIS A 479 18.46 4.58 15.01
CA HIS A 479 19.51 5.55 14.71
C HIS A 479 19.46 6.76 15.66
N ALA A 480 18.50 6.83 16.57
CA ALA A 480 18.45 7.87 17.57
C ALA A 480 19.62 7.69 18.57
N ARG A 481 20.39 8.72 18.75
CA ARG A 481 21.32 8.79 19.89
C ARG A 481 20.50 9.09 21.13
N LEU A 482 20.34 8.11 21.98
CA LEU A 482 19.80 8.26 23.31
C LEU A 482 20.85 8.80 24.25
#